data_d5c1d009e676d81c84ab675f3cf66ffb
#
_entry.id   d5c1d009e676d81c84ab675f3cf66ffb
#
_cell.length_a   1.000
_cell.length_b   1.000
_cell.length_c   1.000
_cell.angle_alpha   90.00
_cell.angle_beta   90.00
_cell.angle_gamma   90.00
#
_symmetry.space_group_name_H-M   'P 1'
#
loop_
_entity.id
_entity.type
_entity.pdbx_description
1 polymer ?
#
loop_
_entity_poly.entity_id
_entity_poly.type
_entity_poly.pdbx_seq_one_letter_code
_entity_poly.pdbx_strand_id
1 'polypeptide(L)'
;MKRERENPCGVCGHYHKYEAGEVCGVCGHRMPLPPTSVHVSAFPSEILPDFLYLGSYDNASRSELLKSMGISQILNTVPTCQNLYKNSFVYHCLSDSANFDDAIDYLDQCEREKTRVLVHCMSGRNRSPAVVIAYLMKSKGWRFSQGYQWVKERRPLVELSQDVYAQLHEYEKKVFDEMTQTNVGFSFGFPKVAEKGQCPAFSSVSGSSIFTRVMNTPPGQFQFGSGRQPPE
;
A
#
# COMPACT_ATOMS: atom_id res chain seq x y z
N MET A 1 47.75 11.64 18.74
CA MET A 1 46.36 11.62 18.32
C MET A 1 46.08 12.88 17.51
N LYS A 2 45.91 12.77 16.18
CA LYS A 2 45.51 13.89 15.33
C LYS A 2 44.04 14.18 15.60
N ARG A 3 43.71 15.38 16.11
CA ARG A 3 42.33 15.88 16.18
C ARG A 3 41.86 16.00 14.73
N GLU A 4 40.77 15.28 14.40
CA GLU A 4 40.04 15.51 13.16
C GLU A 4 39.62 16.98 13.15
N ARG A 5 40.00 17.71 12.10
CA ARG A 5 39.56 19.11 11.91
C ARG A 5 38.10 19.04 11.52
N GLU A 6 37.23 19.39 12.48
CA GLU A 6 35.81 19.60 12.22
C GLU A 6 35.69 20.73 11.17
N ASN A 7 34.83 20.52 10.17
CA ASN A 7 34.55 21.57 9.20
C ASN A 7 33.68 22.66 9.83
N PRO A 8 33.83 23.93 9.45
CA PRO A 8 32.93 24.98 9.96
C PRO A 8 31.50 24.74 9.51
N CYS A 9 30.54 25.14 10.35
CA CYS A 9 29.11 25.05 10.03
C CYS A 9 28.78 25.86 8.77
N GLY A 10 28.16 25.22 7.78
CA GLY A 10 27.77 25.89 6.52
C GLY A 10 26.76 27.03 6.67
N VAL A 11 26.12 27.16 7.83
CA VAL A 11 25.13 28.20 8.10
C VAL A 11 25.73 29.40 8.82
N CYS A 12 26.53 29.17 9.87
CA CYS A 12 27.09 30.25 10.69
C CYS A 12 28.61 30.40 10.63
N GLY A 13 29.31 29.48 9.96
CA GLY A 13 30.77 29.50 9.85
C GLY A 13 31.55 29.16 11.13
N HIS A 14 30.88 28.94 12.26
CA HIS A 14 31.54 28.57 13.52
C HIS A 14 31.77 27.07 13.62
N TYR A 15 32.81 26.70 14.36
CA TYR A 15 33.10 25.28 14.66
C TYR A 15 32.25 24.84 15.87
N HIS A 16 31.37 23.91 15.66
CA HIS A 16 30.57 23.26 16.71
C HIS A 16 30.17 21.84 16.25
N LYS A 17 29.72 21.02 17.17
CA LYS A 17 29.22 19.67 16.83
C LYS A 17 27.97 19.76 15.95
N TYR A 18 27.93 18.91 14.93
CA TYR A 18 26.83 18.86 13.94
C TYR A 18 25.75 17.87 14.36
N GLU A 19 25.26 17.94 15.58
CA GLU A 19 24.12 17.13 15.96
C GLU A 19 22.83 17.88 15.70
N ALA A 20 21.84 17.19 15.09
CA ALA A 20 20.55 17.82 14.76
C ALA A 20 19.87 18.34 16.03
N GLY A 21 19.52 19.62 16.03
CA GLY A 21 18.90 20.29 17.16
C GLY A 21 19.89 20.96 18.15
N GLU A 22 21.19 20.77 18.02
CA GLU A 22 22.18 21.50 18.83
C GLU A 22 22.22 22.99 18.48
N VAL A 23 22.51 23.79 19.49
CA VAL A 23 22.62 25.23 19.38
C VAL A 23 24.09 25.62 19.30
N CYS A 24 24.45 26.44 18.32
CA CYS A 24 25.81 26.99 18.25
C CYS A 24 26.11 27.84 19.49
N GLY A 25 27.12 27.44 20.25
CA GLY A 25 27.51 28.15 21.48
C GLY A 25 28.04 29.56 21.26
N VAL A 26 28.32 29.98 20.01
CA VAL A 26 28.85 31.31 19.67
C VAL A 26 27.76 32.28 19.23
N CYS A 27 26.86 31.87 18.33
CA CYS A 27 25.83 32.75 17.77
C CYS A 27 24.40 32.32 18.09
N GLY A 28 24.20 31.21 18.81
CA GLY A 28 22.88 30.78 19.26
C GLY A 28 22.00 30.18 18.16
N HIS A 29 22.45 30.10 16.89
CA HIS A 29 21.62 29.50 15.88
C HIS A 29 21.43 28.00 16.15
N ARG A 30 20.25 27.50 15.89
CA ARG A 30 19.94 26.07 15.97
C ARG A 30 20.06 25.46 14.59
N MET A 31 20.84 24.36 14.49
CA MET A 31 20.85 23.59 13.25
C MET A 31 19.41 23.18 12.90
N PRO A 32 18.92 23.51 11.69
CA PRO A 32 17.64 23.00 11.26
C PRO A 32 17.71 21.47 11.37
N LEU A 33 16.72 20.88 12.01
CA LEU A 33 16.49 19.45 11.90
C LEU A 33 16.45 19.14 10.40
N PRO A 34 17.20 18.12 9.93
CA PRO A 34 17.10 17.72 8.53
C PRO A 34 15.60 17.58 8.21
N PRO A 35 15.13 18.06 7.04
CA PRO A 35 13.71 18.01 6.70
C PRO A 35 13.26 16.58 6.87
N THR A 36 12.45 16.37 7.91
CA THR A 36 11.88 15.09 8.30
C THR A 36 12.85 13.90 8.14
N SER A 37 13.59 13.58 9.21
CA SER A 37 13.89 12.18 9.42
C SER A 37 12.53 11.49 9.40
N VAL A 38 12.23 10.80 8.31
CA VAL A 38 11.02 9.98 8.22
C VAL A 38 11.20 8.98 9.35
N HIS A 39 10.53 9.25 10.47
CA HIS A 39 10.60 8.40 11.64
C HIS A 39 10.13 7.02 11.19
N VAL A 40 11.08 6.08 11.06
CA VAL A 40 10.74 4.69 10.80
C VAL A 40 9.93 4.23 11.99
N SER A 41 8.63 4.08 11.80
CA SER A 41 7.75 3.62 12.86
C SER A 41 8.23 2.29 13.40
N ALA A 42 8.22 2.16 14.73
CA ALA A 42 8.47 0.88 15.39
C ALA A 42 7.42 -0.17 15.00
N PHE A 43 6.21 0.28 14.67
CA PHE A 43 5.12 -0.56 14.25
C PHE A 43 5.16 -0.83 12.74
N PRO A 44 4.86 -2.06 12.30
CA PRO A 44 4.58 -2.31 10.89
C PRO A 44 3.34 -1.54 10.43
N SER A 45 3.28 -1.20 9.17
CA SER A 45 2.15 -0.49 8.57
C SER A 45 1.01 -1.47 8.28
N GLU A 46 -0.18 -1.19 8.78
CA GLU A 46 -1.37 -1.96 8.43
C GLU A 46 -1.82 -1.61 7.01
N ILE A 47 -1.86 -2.60 6.13
CA ILE A 47 -2.27 -2.44 4.72
C ILE A 47 -3.74 -2.84 4.53
N LEU A 48 -4.12 -3.99 5.07
CA LEU A 48 -5.50 -4.42 5.14
C LEU A 48 -5.86 -4.65 6.63
N PRO A 49 -7.00 -4.11 7.08
CA PRO A 49 -7.39 -4.18 8.48
C PRO A 49 -7.42 -5.61 9.00
N ASP A 50 -6.87 -5.81 10.19
CA ASP A 50 -6.86 -7.08 10.93
C ASP A 50 -6.23 -8.28 10.20
N PHE A 51 -5.52 -8.04 9.08
CA PHE A 51 -4.98 -9.12 8.28
C PHE A 51 -3.53 -8.86 7.83
N LEU A 52 -3.30 -7.85 6.96
CA LEU A 52 -2.04 -7.70 6.23
C LEU A 52 -1.23 -6.50 6.71
N TYR A 53 -0.03 -6.78 7.19
CA TYR A 53 0.92 -5.78 7.69
C TYR A 53 2.20 -5.77 6.85
N LEU A 54 2.76 -4.58 6.63
CA LEU A 54 3.98 -4.36 5.86
C LEU A 54 5.07 -3.76 6.74
N GLY A 55 6.25 -4.35 6.73
CA GLY A 55 7.35 -3.91 7.58
C GLY A 55 8.75 -4.08 7.00
N SER A 56 9.71 -3.73 7.85
CA SER A 56 11.14 -3.97 7.67
C SER A 56 11.61 -5.13 8.56
N TYR A 57 12.86 -5.51 8.42
CA TYR A 57 13.50 -6.47 9.34
C TYR A 57 13.51 -5.95 10.78
N ASP A 58 13.69 -4.63 10.99
CA ASP A 58 13.59 -4.01 12.32
C ASP A 58 12.20 -4.19 12.93
N ASN A 59 11.12 -4.03 12.14
CA ASN A 59 9.78 -4.35 12.62
C ASN A 59 9.63 -5.84 12.98
N ALA A 60 10.16 -6.75 12.13
CA ALA A 60 10.13 -8.19 12.36
C ALA A 60 10.96 -8.64 13.60
N SER A 61 11.95 -7.86 14.02
CA SER A 61 12.76 -8.12 15.20
C SER A 61 12.08 -7.80 16.54
N ARG A 62 10.91 -7.14 16.51
CA ARG A 62 10.19 -6.69 17.72
C ARG A 62 9.09 -7.67 18.10
N SER A 63 9.46 -8.86 18.58
CA SER A 63 8.53 -9.96 18.85
C SER A 63 7.35 -9.58 19.76
N GLU A 64 7.61 -8.85 20.83
CA GLU A 64 6.55 -8.49 21.79
C GLU A 64 5.52 -7.53 21.17
N LEU A 65 5.98 -6.63 20.30
CA LEU A 65 5.12 -5.72 19.59
C LEU A 65 4.25 -6.48 18.56
N LEU A 66 4.85 -7.42 17.82
CA LEU A 66 4.10 -8.25 16.87
C LEU A 66 3.05 -9.12 17.58
N LYS A 67 3.39 -9.70 18.73
CA LYS A 67 2.43 -10.45 19.54
C LYS A 67 1.29 -9.58 20.04
N SER A 68 1.58 -8.36 20.51
CA SER A 68 0.53 -7.44 20.98
C SER A 68 -0.43 -7.02 19.86
N MET A 69 0.04 -7.02 18.62
CA MET A 69 -0.78 -6.78 17.42
C MET A 69 -1.51 -8.05 16.93
N GLY A 70 -1.30 -9.19 17.58
CA GLY A 70 -1.88 -10.48 17.19
C GLY A 70 -1.32 -11.06 15.88
N ILE A 71 -0.15 -10.60 15.43
CA ILE A 71 0.52 -11.15 14.26
C ILE A 71 1.09 -12.51 14.65
N SER A 72 0.75 -13.54 13.89
CA SER A 72 1.20 -14.93 14.09
C SER A 72 1.99 -15.47 12.90
N GLN A 73 1.81 -14.89 11.72
CA GLN A 73 2.43 -15.32 10.48
C GLN A 73 3.44 -14.28 9.99
N ILE A 74 4.56 -14.71 9.44
CA ILE A 74 5.59 -13.81 8.90
C ILE A 74 6.02 -14.30 7.52
N LEU A 75 5.85 -13.47 6.50
CA LEU A 75 6.36 -13.68 5.16
C LEU A 75 7.67 -12.93 4.99
N ASN A 76 8.76 -13.67 4.93
CA ASN A 76 10.11 -13.12 4.71
C ASN A 76 10.44 -13.13 3.23
N THR A 77 10.56 -11.96 2.62
CA THR A 77 10.85 -11.81 1.18
C THR A 77 12.36 -11.76 0.86
N VAL A 78 13.23 -12.01 1.83
CA VAL A 78 14.69 -11.99 1.67
C VAL A 78 15.28 -13.30 2.17
N PRO A 79 15.69 -14.22 1.29
CA PRO A 79 16.20 -15.53 1.66
C PRO A 79 17.38 -15.51 2.64
N THR A 80 18.22 -14.47 2.56
CA THR A 80 19.40 -14.31 3.43
C THR A 80 19.09 -13.74 4.81
N CYS A 81 17.86 -13.26 5.04
CA CYS A 81 17.43 -12.79 6.35
C CYS A 81 17.12 -13.96 7.29
N GLN A 82 17.67 -13.90 8.51
CA GLN A 82 17.37 -14.89 9.53
C GLN A 82 15.96 -14.71 10.08
N ASN A 83 15.28 -15.83 10.30
CA ASN A 83 14.02 -15.86 11.04
C ASN A 83 14.31 -15.90 12.54
N LEU A 84 14.05 -14.79 13.23
CA LEU A 84 14.53 -14.57 14.61
C LEU A 84 13.77 -15.37 15.67
N TYR A 85 12.47 -15.58 15.50
CA TYR A 85 11.59 -16.10 16.55
C TYR A 85 10.74 -17.29 16.07
N LYS A 86 11.38 -18.34 15.58
CA LYS A 86 10.71 -19.53 15.01
C LYS A 86 9.77 -20.25 15.97
N ASN A 87 9.98 -20.09 17.28
CA ASN A 87 9.11 -20.68 18.30
C ASN A 87 7.84 -19.84 18.58
N SER A 88 7.79 -18.61 18.10
CA SER A 88 6.69 -17.67 18.37
C SER A 88 5.84 -17.35 17.16
N PHE A 89 6.42 -17.48 15.96
CA PHE A 89 5.76 -17.15 14.70
C PHE A 89 6.00 -18.25 13.68
N VAL A 90 5.02 -18.43 12.79
CA VAL A 90 5.16 -19.28 11.62
C VAL A 90 5.78 -18.44 10.50
N TYR A 91 6.84 -18.96 9.88
CA TYR A 91 7.57 -18.25 8.83
C TYR A 91 7.39 -18.94 7.48
N HIS A 92 7.04 -18.14 6.49
CA HIS A 92 7.22 -18.51 5.08
C HIS A 92 8.35 -17.65 4.48
N CYS A 93 9.29 -18.28 3.79
CA CYS A 93 10.46 -17.61 3.21
C CYS A 93 10.42 -17.81 1.70
N LEU A 94 10.36 -16.70 0.96
CA LEU A 94 10.46 -16.77 -0.48
C LEU A 94 11.87 -17.16 -0.91
N SER A 95 11.99 -18.18 -1.73
CA SER A 95 13.28 -18.57 -2.34
C SER A 95 13.70 -17.61 -3.44
N ASP A 96 12.73 -17.07 -4.16
CA ASP A 96 12.91 -16.07 -5.21
C ASP A 96 11.96 -14.88 -4.99
N SER A 97 12.54 -13.67 -5.00
CA SER A 97 11.78 -12.44 -4.84
C SER A 97 10.96 -12.04 -6.08
N ALA A 98 11.21 -12.69 -7.23
CA ALA A 98 10.47 -12.46 -8.46
C ALA A 98 9.22 -13.33 -8.59
N ASN A 99 9.11 -14.38 -7.80
CA ASN A 99 7.95 -15.27 -7.82
C ASN A 99 6.86 -14.78 -6.87
N PHE A 100 5.94 -13.96 -7.39
CA PHE A 100 4.81 -13.46 -6.60
C PHE A 100 3.77 -14.54 -6.29
N ASP A 101 3.63 -15.57 -7.12
CA ASP A 101 2.57 -16.58 -6.97
C ASP A 101 2.70 -17.37 -5.66
N ASP A 102 3.92 -17.81 -5.29
CA ASP A 102 4.19 -18.48 -4.00
C ASP A 102 3.82 -17.60 -2.79
N ALA A 103 4.19 -16.32 -2.84
CA ALA A 103 3.83 -15.37 -1.81
C ALA A 103 2.32 -15.16 -1.68
N ILE A 104 1.63 -15.09 -2.81
CA ILE A 104 0.20 -14.84 -2.87
C ILE A 104 -0.58 -16.06 -2.39
N ASP A 105 -0.18 -17.26 -2.79
CA ASP A 105 -0.81 -18.50 -2.33
C ASP A 105 -0.71 -18.63 -0.79
N TYR A 106 0.45 -18.26 -0.23
CA TYR A 106 0.60 -18.20 1.22
C TYR A 106 -0.29 -17.14 1.87
N LEU A 107 -0.37 -15.94 1.30
CA LEU A 107 -1.23 -14.88 1.82
C LEU A 107 -2.71 -15.24 1.72
N ASP A 108 -3.14 -15.86 0.63
CA ASP A 108 -4.50 -16.39 0.47
C ASP A 108 -4.83 -17.46 1.51
N GLN A 109 -3.87 -18.31 1.87
CA GLN A 109 -4.05 -19.25 2.97
C GLN A 109 -4.22 -18.52 4.30
N CYS A 110 -3.37 -17.53 4.61
CA CYS A 110 -3.48 -16.73 5.83
C CYS A 110 -4.84 -15.99 5.92
N GLU A 111 -5.36 -15.46 4.80
CA GLU A 111 -6.68 -14.81 4.76
C GLU A 111 -7.80 -15.80 5.05
N ARG A 112 -7.75 -17.01 4.46
CA ARG A 112 -8.74 -18.08 4.75
C ARG A 112 -8.71 -18.52 6.21
N GLU A 113 -7.52 -18.62 6.80
CA GLU A 113 -7.31 -18.98 8.19
C GLU A 113 -7.60 -17.83 9.18
N LYS A 114 -7.88 -16.62 8.66
CA LYS A 114 -8.09 -15.39 9.43
C LYS A 114 -6.93 -15.08 10.37
N THR A 115 -5.71 -15.33 9.93
CA THR A 115 -4.48 -15.04 10.67
C THR A 115 -3.88 -13.70 10.22
N ARG A 116 -3.27 -12.97 11.16
CA ARG A 116 -2.56 -11.72 10.86
C ARG A 116 -1.15 -12.02 10.40
N VAL A 117 -0.77 -11.45 9.27
CA VAL A 117 0.52 -11.70 8.62
C VAL A 117 1.34 -10.43 8.45
N LEU A 118 2.63 -10.51 8.79
CA LEU A 118 3.62 -9.47 8.49
C LEU A 118 4.41 -9.86 7.25
N VAL A 119 4.39 -9.03 6.23
CA VAL A 119 5.28 -9.14 5.06
C VAL A 119 6.45 -8.20 5.24
N HIS A 120 7.68 -8.72 5.27
CA HIS A 120 8.86 -7.88 5.46
C HIS A 120 10.00 -8.19 4.49
N CYS A 121 10.85 -7.19 4.26
CA CYS A 121 12.18 -7.32 3.69
C CYS A 121 13.20 -6.62 4.60
N MET A 122 14.39 -6.27 4.14
CA MET A 122 15.37 -5.55 4.96
C MET A 122 14.86 -4.17 5.39
N SER A 123 14.51 -3.32 4.43
CA SER A 123 14.12 -1.92 4.68
C SER A 123 12.61 -1.67 4.68
N GLY A 124 11.81 -2.61 4.16
CA GLY A 124 10.37 -2.41 3.97
C GLY A 124 10.02 -1.37 2.89
N ARG A 125 10.93 -1.13 1.92
CA ARG A 125 10.80 -0.07 0.90
C ARG A 125 10.56 -0.60 -0.52
N ASN A 126 11.07 -1.78 -0.86
CA ASN A 126 11.08 -2.29 -2.23
C ASN A 126 10.44 -3.69 -2.35
N ARG A 127 11.10 -4.75 -1.86
CA ARG A 127 10.67 -6.15 -2.09
C ARG A 127 9.34 -6.49 -1.40
N SER A 128 9.21 -6.23 -0.10
CA SER A 128 7.97 -6.52 0.62
C SER A 128 6.77 -5.69 0.13
N PRO A 129 6.90 -4.39 -0.21
CA PRO A 129 5.82 -3.66 -0.87
C PRO A 129 5.41 -4.25 -2.22
N ALA A 130 6.38 -4.76 -3.00
CA ALA A 130 6.07 -5.39 -4.28
C ALA A 130 5.15 -6.61 -4.14
N VAL A 131 5.46 -7.49 -3.19
CA VAL A 131 4.62 -8.66 -2.86
C VAL A 131 3.22 -8.23 -2.44
N VAL A 132 3.13 -7.22 -1.57
CA VAL A 132 1.83 -6.70 -1.10
C VAL A 132 1.02 -6.10 -2.24
N ILE A 133 1.65 -5.34 -3.15
CA ILE A 133 0.97 -4.77 -4.33
C ILE A 133 0.50 -5.89 -5.27
N ALA A 134 1.33 -6.88 -5.53
CA ALA A 134 0.95 -8.05 -6.35
C ALA A 134 -0.25 -8.79 -5.74
N TYR A 135 -0.27 -8.97 -4.42
CA TYR A 135 -1.40 -9.53 -3.70
C TYR A 135 -2.69 -8.70 -3.88
N LEU A 136 -2.60 -7.37 -3.74
CA LEU A 136 -3.76 -6.48 -3.93
C LEU A 136 -4.29 -6.54 -5.38
N MET A 137 -3.41 -6.68 -6.37
CA MET A 137 -3.82 -6.84 -7.77
C MET A 137 -4.60 -8.14 -7.97
N LYS A 138 -4.12 -9.27 -7.46
CA LYS A 138 -4.76 -10.59 -7.64
C LYS A 138 -6.03 -10.74 -6.78
N SER A 139 -5.97 -10.38 -5.50
CA SER A 139 -7.07 -10.63 -4.54
C SER A 139 -8.19 -9.59 -4.61
N LYS A 140 -7.88 -8.33 -4.89
CA LYS A 140 -8.86 -7.21 -4.95
C LYS A 140 -9.16 -6.76 -6.37
N GLY A 141 -8.49 -7.30 -7.38
CA GLY A 141 -8.64 -6.89 -8.78
C GLY A 141 -8.17 -5.44 -9.04
N TRP A 142 -7.29 -4.90 -8.20
CA TRP A 142 -6.81 -3.54 -8.35
C TRP A 142 -5.74 -3.43 -9.43
N ARG A 143 -5.71 -2.30 -10.14
CA ARG A 143 -4.59 -1.99 -11.02
C ARG A 143 -3.34 -1.68 -10.21
N PHE A 144 -2.17 -1.87 -10.80
CA PHE A 144 -0.88 -1.58 -10.18
C PHE A 144 -0.85 -0.18 -9.54
N SER A 145 -1.31 0.85 -10.26
CA SER A 145 -1.34 2.23 -9.77
C SER A 145 -2.16 2.40 -8.49
N GLN A 146 -3.30 1.72 -8.39
CA GLN A 146 -4.17 1.75 -7.20
C GLN A 146 -3.50 1.06 -6.01
N GLY A 147 -2.95 -0.15 -6.23
CA GLY A 147 -2.23 -0.89 -5.20
C GLY A 147 -1.00 -0.15 -4.69
N TYR A 148 -0.23 0.45 -5.60
CA TYR A 148 0.95 1.24 -5.26
C TYR A 148 0.59 2.47 -4.44
N GLN A 149 -0.42 3.25 -4.87
CA GLN A 149 -0.86 4.43 -4.14
C GLN A 149 -1.37 4.06 -2.74
N TRP A 150 -2.18 3.03 -2.61
CA TRP A 150 -2.71 2.53 -1.34
C TRP A 150 -1.60 2.17 -0.35
N VAL A 151 -0.57 1.46 -0.83
CA VAL A 151 0.58 1.07 -0.01
C VAL A 151 1.44 2.27 0.35
N LYS A 152 1.65 3.19 -0.60
CA LYS A 152 2.44 4.42 -0.40
C LYS A 152 1.83 5.36 0.64
N GLU A 153 0.50 5.50 0.66
CA GLU A 153 -0.21 6.30 1.67
C GLU A 153 -0.03 5.75 3.09
N ARG A 154 -0.02 4.41 3.24
CA ARG A 154 0.14 3.74 4.54
C ARG A 154 1.58 3.59 4.98
N ARG A 155 2.49 3.57 4.04
CA ARG A 155 3.94 3.50 4.26
C ARG A 155 4.68 4.44 3.31
N PRO A 156 4.83 5.72 3.65
CA PRO A 156 5.45 6.73 2.79
C PRO A 156 6.90 6.43 2.37
N LEU A 157 7.58 5.56 3.13
CA LEU A 157 8.95 5.10 2.83
C LEU A 157 9.06 4.17 1.61
N VAL A 158 7.95 3.67 1.08
CA VAL A 158 7.96 2.76 -0.06
C VAL A 158 8.55 3.46 -1.28
N GLU A 159 9.53 2.81 -1.86
CA GLU A 159 10.27 3.28 -3.03
C GLU A 159 10.69 2.05 -3.83
N LEU A 160 10.00 1.83 -4.95
CA LEU A 160 10.23 0.68 -5.80
C LEU A 160 11.38 0.98 -6.77
N SER A 161 12.29 0.01 -6.95
CA SER A 161 13.30 0.08 -7.99
C SER A 161 12.68 -0.14 -9.38
N GLN A 162 13.39 0.30 -10.42
CA GLN A 162 12.94 0.16 -11.81
C GLN A 162 12.65 -1.30 -12.18
N ASP A 163 13.49 -2.23 -11.71
CA ASP A 163 13.31 -3.66 -11.99
C ASP A 163 12.02 -4.19 -11.36
N VAL A 164 11.72 -3.79 -10.13
CA VAL A 164 10.49 -4.18 -9.43
C VAL A 164 9.26 -3.55 -10.09
N TYR A 165 9.37 -2.31 -10.57
CA TYR A 165 8.31 -1.71 -11.40
C TYR A 165 8.00 -2.54 -12.63
N ALA A 166 9.05 -2.95 -13.38
CA ALA A 166 8.88 -3.76 -14.57
C ALA A 166 8.21 -5.12 -14.25
N GLN A 167 8.67 -5.80 -13.18
CA GLN A 167 8.10 -7.07 -12.72
C GLN A 167 6.61 -6.93 -12.34
N LEU A 168 6.24 -5.86 -11.64
CA LEU A 168 4.85 -5.63 -11.25
C LEU A 168 3.95 -5.30 -12.45
N HIS A 169 4.45 -4.59 -13.46
CA HIS A 169 3.69 -4.34 -14.68
C HIS A 169 3.52 -5.61 -15.53
N GLU A 170 4.54 -6.47 -15.56
CA GLU A 170 4.42 -7.77 -16.22
C GLU A 170 3.40 -8.66 -15.48
N TYR A 171 3.47 -8.67 -14.15
CA TYR A 171 2.52 -9.39 -13.32
C TYR A 171 1.08 -8.85 -13.47
N GLU A 172 0.91 -7.53 -13.56
CA GLU A 172 -0.38 -6.92 -13.85
C GLU A 172 -1.00 -7.47 -15.13
N LYS A 173 -0.22 -7.52 -16.22
CA LYS A 173 -0.68 -8.08 -17.50
C LYS A 173 -1.12 -9.55 -17.33
N LYS A 174 -0.28 -10.38 -16.70
CA LYS A 174 -0.60 -11.78 -16.43
C LYS A 174 -1.94 -11.93 -15.71
N VAL A 175 -2.14 -11.23 -14.60
CA VAL A 175 -3.36 -11.32 -13.78
C VAL A 175 -4.60 -10.89 -14.57
N PHE A 176 -4.53 -9.82 -15.35
CA PHE A 176 -5.69 -9.33 -16.09
C PHE A 176 -5.96 -10.11 -17.36
N ASP A 177 -4.95 -10.69 -18.00
CA ASP A 177 -5.13 -11.60 -19.14
C ASP A 177 -5.78 -12.92 -18.68
N GLU A 178 -5.38 -13.48 -17.54
CA GLU A 178 -6.02 -14.65 -16.94
C GLU A 178 -7.49 -14.36 -16.56
N MET A 179 -7.79 -13.19 -16.00
CA MET A 179 -9.15 -12.78 -15.65
C MET A 179 -10.06 -12.63 -16.89
N THR A 180 -9.51 -12.18 -18.02
CA THR A 180 -10.29 -12.08 -19.27
C THR A 180 -10.56 -13.43 -19.90
N GLN A 181 -9.62 -14.39 -19.82
CA GLN A 181 -9.79 -15.73 -20.35
C GLN A 181 -10.83 -16.54 -19.56
N THR A 182 -10.89 -16.39 -18.25
CA THR A 182 -11.89 -17.09 -17.41
C THR A 182 -13.31 -16.57 -17.63
N ASN A 183 -13.49 -15.33 -18.07
CA ASN A 183 -14.80 -14.73 -18.36
C ASN A 183 -15.34 -15.08 -19.78
N VAL A 184 -14.55 -15.64 -20.67
CA VAL A 184 -14.99 -16.03 -22.03
C VAL A 184 -15.73 -17.37 -22.04
N GLY A 185 -15.77 -18.11 -20.92
CA GLY A 185 -16.47 -19.39 -20.77
C GLY A 185 -18.00 -19.32 -20.72
N PHE A 186 -18.59 -18.14 -20.54
CA PHE A 186 -20.04 -17.94 -20.68
C PHE A 186 -20.36 -17.29 -22.02
N SER A 187 -20.13 -18.05 -23.09
CA SER A 187 -20.77 -17.75 -24.38
C SER A 187 -22.25 -17.96 -24.22
N PHE A 188 -22.99 -16.90 -23.97
CA PHE A 188 -24.43 -16.87 -24.28
C PHE A 188 -24.54 -17.12 -25.78
N GLY A 189 -24.91 -18.35 -26.12
CA GLY A 189 -25.25 -18.74 -27.49
C GLY A 189 -26.40 -17.88 -27.98
N PHE A 190 -26.09 -16.83 -28.71
CA PHE A 190 -27.10 -16.20 -29.56
C PHE A 190 -27.46 -17.20 -30.66
N PRO A 191 -28.75 -17.56 -30.81
CA PRO A 191 -29.17 -18.39 -31.93
C PRO A 191 -28.85 -17.63 -33.22
N LYS A 192 -28.07 -18.28 -34.12
CA LYS A 192 -27.90 -17.79 -35.50
C LYS A 192 -29.26 -17.69 -36.16
N VAL A 193 -29.77 -16.45 -36.29
CA VAL A 193 -30.90 -16.16 -37.14
C VAL A 193 -30.43 -16.27 -38.58
N ALA A 194 -30.99 -17.23 -39.30
CA ALA A 194 -30.75 -17.42 -40.73
C ALA A 194 -31.20 -16.18 -41.50
N GLU A 195 -30.32 -15.65 -42.35
CA GLU A 195 -30.67 -14.62 -43.33
C GLU A 195 -31.72 -15.17 -44.30
N LYS A 196 -32.88 -14.56 -44.32
CA LYS A 196 -33.74 -14.45 -45.50
C LYS A 196 -34.70 -13.25 -45.36
N GLY A 197 -34.41 -12.25 -46.22
CA GLY A 197 -35.48 -11.55 -46.91
C GLY A 197 -36.06 -10.31 -46.26
N GLN A 198 -35.85 -9.18 -46.97
CA GLN A 198 -36.73 -8.02 -47.14
C GLN A 198 -36.96 -7.08 -45.93
N CYS A 199 -36.38 -5.88 -46.11
CA CYS A 199 -36.75 -4.67 -45.37
C CYS A 199 -38.14 -4.17 -45.75
N PRO A 200 -38.99 -3.79 -44.80
CA PRO A 200 -39.94 -2.68 -45.00
C PRO A 200 -39.47 -1.43 -44.23
N ALA A 201 -39.60 -0.31 -44.94
CA ALA A 201 -39.37 1.03 -44.41
C ALA A 201 -40.20 1.28 -43.15
N PHE A 202 -39.56 1.78 -42.11
CA PHE A 202 -40.30 2.21 -40.90
C PHE A 202 -40.15 3.71 -40.72
N SER A 203 -41.30 4.33 -40.72
CA SER A 203 -41.53 5.75 -40.53
C SER A 203 -41.08 6.25 -39.17
N SER A 204 -40.56 7.45 -39.14
CA SER A 204 -40.23 8.26 -37.99
C SER A 204 -41.37 8.36 -36.95
N VAL A 205 -41.12 7.92 -35.73
CA VAL A 205 -41.91 8.31 -34.56
C VAL A 205 -40.98 8.94 -33.52
N SER A 206 -41.25 10.21 -33.26
CA SER A 206 -40.70 10.98 -32.17
C SER A 206 -41.11 10.37 -30.83
N GLY A 207 -40.16 9.90 -30.04
CA GLY A 207 -40.39 9.33 -28.70
C GLY A 207 -39.40 9.88 -27.70
N SER A 208 -39.90 10.67 -26.80
CA SER A 208 -39.28 11.45 -25.74
C SER A 208 -38.22 10.70 -24.93
N SER A 209 -37.05 11.36 -24.76
CA SER A 209 -35.98 11.04 -23.84
C SER A 209 -36.44 11.04 -22.39
N ILE A 210 -36.29 9.92 -21.68
CA ILE A 210 -36.57 9.76 -20.24
C ILE A 210 -35.33 9.93 -19.36
N PHE A 211 -34.27 10.60 -19.84
CA PHE A 211 -33.10 10.92 -19.04
C PHE A 211 -32.95 12.43 -18.80
N THR A 212 -33.90 13.03 -18.08
CA THR A 212 -33.67 14.36 -17.52
C THR A 212 -34.47 14.53 -16.24
N ARG A 213 -34.00 14.01 -15.15
CA ARG A 213 -34.40 14.49 -13.83
C ARG A 213 -33.42 13.98 -12.73
N VAL A 214 -32.29 14.61 -12.57
CA VAL A 214 -31.63 14.77 -11.25
C VAL A 214 -30.82 16.05 -11.32
N MET A 215 -30.96 16.86 -10.29
CA MET A 215 -30.15 17.96 -9.83
C MET A 215 -30.76 19.34 -9.99
N ASN A 216 -31.41 19.72 -8.91
CA ASN A 216 -31.26 21.06 -8.33
C ASN A 216 -31.91 21.08 -6.94
N THR A 217 -31.12 20.89 -5.92
CA THR A 217 -31.42 21.27 -4.55
C THR A 217 -30.38 22.31 -4.11
N PRO A 218 -30.78 23.53 -3.72
CA PRO A 218 -29.84 24.52 -3.19
C PRO A 218 -29.43 24.17 -1.76
N PRO A 219 -28.23 24.63 -1.29
CA PRO A 219 -27.71 24.32 0.03
C PRO A 219 -28.53 25.05 1.12
N GLY A 220 -29.11 24.26 2.03
CA GLY A 220 -29.81 24.76 3.20
C GLY A 220 -28.85 25.43 4.19
N GLN A 221 -29.21 26.64 4.62
CA GLN A 221 -28.57 27.41 5.66
C GLN A 221 -28.69 26.71 7.01
N PHE A 222 -27.55 26.47 7.68
CA PHE A 222 -27.54 26.08 9.08
C PHE A 222 -27.76 27.33 9.94
N GLN A 223 -28.89 27.41 10.63
CA GLN A 223 -29.13 28.37 11.70
C GLN A 223 -28.59 27.79 13.01
N PHE A 224 -27.67 28.53 13.63
CA PHE A 224 -27.24 28.34 15.01
C PHE A 224 -28.38 28.72 15.96
N GLY A 225 -28.94 27.74 16.65
CA GLY A 225 -29.82 27.97 17.79
C GLY A 225 -29.01 28.19 19.06
N SER A 226 -29.13 29.39 19.60
CA SER A 226 -28.60 29.81 20.90
C SER A 226 -29.46 29.30 22.05
N GLY A 227 -28.80 28.85 23.14
CA GLY A 227 -29.32 29.04 24.49
C GLY A 227 -30.07 27.87 25.14
N ARG A 228 -29.40 27.28 26.16
CA ARG A 228 -30.06 27.00 27.47
C ARG A 228 -28.97 26.94 28.54
N GLN A 229 -29.12 27.84 29.53
CA GLN A 229 -28.42 27.80 30.83
C GLN A 229 -28.96 26.65 31.70
N PRO A 230 -28.13 26.08 32.61
CA PRO A 230 -28.60 25.15 33.63
C PRO A 230 -29.23 25.90 34.82
N PRO A 231 -30.17 25.31 35.54
CA PRO A 231 -30.71 25.83 36.78
C PRO A 231 -29.79 25.53 37.98
N GLU A 232 -29.94 26.34 39.02
CA GLU A 232 -29.27 26.36 40.32
C GLU A 232 -29.24 25.04 41.06
#